data_837646a148f31185f65f5d45ea3dc2ef
#
_entry.id   837646a148f31185f65f5d45ea3dc2ef
#
_cell.length_a   1.000
_cell.length_b   1.000
_cell.length_c   1.000
_cell.angle_alpha   90.00
_cell.angle_beta   90.00
_cell.angle_gamma   90.00
#
_symmetry.space_group_name_H-M   'P 1'
#
loop_
_entity.id
_entity.type
_entity.pdbx_description
1 polymer ?
#
loop_
_entity_poly.entity_id
_entity_poly.type
_entity_poly.pdbx_seq_one_letter_code
_entity_poly.pdbx_strand_id
1 'polypeptide(L)'
;MPLAYVWLAGMAVLLGWAAFSWLRLRRQVAASVSVAKGVYICDDIASPFILGVLHPRIYLPSGLTGATLESVLRHERAHLKRRDHWWKPLAHVLIAVYWFNPLLWAAYVLLCRDIELACDERVVRDMTREDRAAYSQALLQCSLNRRRRLVLCPLAFGEVGVRTRVKSVLRYRRPAVWLSAAAVLLCAALAVTFLTEPKTVENAPAEKARTHNNDYVDYFQRIQKKEAQQGRSVDNPVVIISTSMAPATGQISYQVQLLDDAPDDSGRNAISWSIRID
;
A
#
# COMPACT_ATOMS: atom_id res chain seq x y z
N MET A 1 4.34 -18.45 17.27
CA MET A 1 4.01 -17.22 18.02
C MET A 1 5.17 -16.21 18.22
N PRO A 2 6.51 -16.57 18.20
CA PRO A 2 7.58 -15.59 18.49
C PRO A 2 7.66 -14.42 17.51
N LEU A 3 7.36 -14.61 16.23
CA LEU A 3 7.42 -13.55 15.19
C LEU A 3 6.43 -12.41 15.47
N ALA A 4 5.25 -12.70 15.99
CA ALA A 4 4.26 -11.67 16.33
C ALA A 4 4.76 -10.76 17.46
N TYR A 5 5.45 -11.31 18.46
CA TYR A 5 6.04 -10.50 19.54
C TYR A 5 7.17 -9.61 19.01
N VAL A 6 8.02 -10.10 18.10
CA VAL A 6 9.08 -9.29 17.46
C VAL A 6 8.46 -8.15 16.66
N TRP A 7 7.39 -8.43 15.90
CA TRP A 7 6.68 -7.40 15.14
C TRP A 7 6.07 -6.33 16.04
N LEU A 8 5.36 -6.73 17.09
CA LEU A 8 4.77 -5.80 18.08
C LEU A 8 5.84 -4.97 18.79
N ALA A 9 6.97 -5.58 19.15
CA ALA A 9 8.08 -4.88 19.80
C ALA A 9 8.66 -3.79 18.88
N GLY A 10 8.93 -4.09 17.61
CA GLY A 10 9.42 -3.11 16.64
C GLY A 10 8.44 -1.96 16.43
N MET A 11 7.14 -2.26 16.31
CA MET A 11 6.10 -1.24 16.22
C MET A 11 6.05 -0.36 17.47
N ALA A 12 6.09 -0.96 18.67
CA ALA A 12 6.07 -0.24 19.94
C ALA A 12 7.28 0.68 20.10
N VAL A 13 8.47 0.23 19.69
CA VAL A 13 9.70 1.05 19.71
C VAL A 13 9.56 2.29 18.82
N LEU A 14 9.06 2.14 17.58
CA LEU A 14 8.92 3.27 16.66
C LEU A 14 7.83 4.26 17.11
N LEU A 15 6.70 3.77 17.57
CA LEU A 15 5.63 4.63 18.10
C LEU A 15 6.05 5.31 19.41
N GLY A 16 6.72 4.57 20.30
CA GLY A 16 7.27 5.11 21.54
C GLY A 16 8.31 6.21 21.29
N TRP A 17 9.20 5.99 20.31
CA TRP A 17 10.16 7.01 19.87
C TRP A 17 9.47 8.26 19.31
N ALA A 18 8.43 8.09 18.50
CA ALA A 18 7.67 9.21 17.96
C ALA A 18 6.96 9.99 19.09
N ALA A 19 6.32 9.31 20.03
CA ALA A 19 5.69 9.91 21.19
C ALA A 19 6.70 10.66 22.07
N PHE A 20 7.85 10.05 22.35
CA PHE A 20 8.93 10.68 23.11
C PHE A 20 9.45 11.95 22.42
N SER A 21 9.69 11.87 21.10
CA SER A 21 10.15 13.02 20.29
C SER A 21 9.12 14.16 20.30
N TRP A 22 7.83 13.82 20.19
CA TRP A 22 6.75 14.80 20.26
C TRP A 22 6.67 15.48 21.63
N LEU A 23 6.76 14.72 22.73
CA LEU A 23 6.77 15.23 24.08
C LEU A 23 7.98 16.14 24.33
N ARG A 24 9.15 15.75 23.83
CA ARG A 24 10.38 16.55 23.92
C ARG A 24 10.20 17.88 23.19
N LEU A 25 9.70 17.86 21.95
CA LEU A 25 9.43 19.09 21.18
C LEU A 25 8.40 19.97 21.89
N ARG A 26 7.34 19.39 22.43
CA ARG A 26 6.31 20.12 23.17
C ARG A 26 6.89 20.81 24.41
N ARG A 27 7.84 20.19 25.10
CA ARG A 27 8.56 20.79 26.23
C ARG A 27 9.47 21.93 25.79
N GLN A 28 10.20 21.78 24.68
CA GLN A 28 11.07 22.82 24.13
C GLN A 28 10.30 24.09 23.77
N VAL A 29 9.10 23.97 23.24
CA VAL A 29 8.28 25.13 22.84
C VAL A 29 7.36 25.63 23.95
N ALA A 30 7.45 25.11 25.17
CA ALA A 30 6.60 25.54 26.29
C ALA A 30 6.80 27.02 26.67
N ALA A 31 8.04 27.53 26.53
CA ALA A 31 8.40 28.93 26.79
C ALA A 31 8.21 29.86 25.58
N SER A 32 7.55 29.42 24.51
CA SER A 32 7.35 30.18 23.29
C SER A 32 6.40 31.38 23.50
N VAL A 33 6.68 32.49 22.84
CA VAL A 33 5.87 33.72 22.89
C VAL A 33 4.98 33.80 21.66
N SER A 34 3.69 34.06 21.86
CA SER A 34 2.72 34.25 20.76
C SER A 34 2.92 35.63 20.12
N VAL A 35 3.17 35.65 18.80
CA VAL A 35 3.38 36.89 18.03
C VAL A 35 2.18 37.19 17.14
N ALA A 36 1.51 36.17 16.66
CA ALA A 36 0.29 36.30 15.87
C ALA A 36 -0.59 35.04 16.07
N LYS A 37 -1.81 35.09 15.57
CA LYS A 37 -2.74 33.95 15.68
C LYS A 37 -2.12 32.68 15.10
N GLY A 38 -1.78 31.72 15.96
CA GLY A 38 -1.20 30.44 15.58
C GLY A 38 0.29 30.48 15.23
N VAL A 39 0.99 31.61 15.47
CA VAL A 39 2.42 31.79 15.23
C VAL A 39 3.12 32.14 16.53
N TYR A 40 4.18 31.42 16.85
CA TYR A 40 4.94 31.52 18.08
C TYR A 40 6.43 31.66 17.77
N ILE A 41 7.13 32.47 18.56
CA ILE A 41 8.60 32.58 18.51
C ILE A 41 9.18 31.81 19.68
N CYS A 42 10.26 31.10 19.46
CA CYS A 42 10.98 30.34 20.48
C CYS A 42 12.49 30.41 20.21
N ASP A 43 13.27 30.70 21.27
CA ASP A 43 14.72 30.80 21.20
C ASP A 43 15.42 29.45 21.15
N ASP A 44 14.76 28.41 21.70
CA ASP A 44 15.34 27.07 21.84
C ASP A 44 15.27 26.21 20.58
N ILE A 45 14.69 26.73 19.51
CA ILE A 45 14.57 26.01 18.25
C ILE A 45 15.54 26.50 17.18
N ALA A 46 16.07 25.57 16.38
CA ALA A 46 17.04 25.88 15.33
C ALA A 46 16.43 26.10 13.97
N SER A 47 15.21 25.59 13.74
CA SER A 47 14.51 25.68 12.46
C SER A 47 13.02 25.86 12.69
N PRO A 48 12.31 26.50 11.76
CA PRO A 48 10.86 26.57 11.76
C PRO A 48 10.23 25.18 11.71
N PHE A 49 9.08 25.01 12.34
CA PHE A 49 8.27 23.80 12.22
C PHE A 49 6.84 24.02 12.70
N ILE A 50 5.95 23.07 12.32
CA ILE A 50 4.58 23.02 12.77
C ILE A 50 4.42 21.91 13.79
N LEU A 51 3.80 22.23 14.94
CA LEU A 51 3.47 21.26 15.97
C LEU A 51 1.97 21.23 16.24
N GLY A 52 1.44 20.01 16.35
CA GLY A 52 0.03 19.74 16.61
C GLY A 52 -0.69 19.18 15.38
N VAL A 53 -1.53 18.15 15.61
CA VAL A 53 -2.34 17.51 14.57
C VAL A 53 -3.72 18.17 14.48
N LEU A 54 -4.40 18.33 15.62
CA LEU A 54 -5.74 18.92 15.67
C LEU A 54 -5.70 20.47 15.69
N HIS A 55 -4.73 21.03 16.42
CA HIS A 55 -4.53 22.48 16.53
C HIS A 55 -3.10 22.82 16.14
N PRO A 56 -2.78 22.84 14.84
CA PRO A 56 -1.43 23.09 14.37
C PRO A 56 -1.00 24.53 14.66
N ARG A 57 0.22 24.69 15.19
CA ARG A 57 0.85 25.96 15.50
C ARG A 57 2.21 26.03 14.82
N ILE A 58 2.53 27.20 14.25
CA ILE A 58 3.83 27.47 13.63
C ILE A 58 4.77 27.99 14.72
N TYR A 59 5.94 27.39 14.84
CA TYR A 59 7.02 27.83 15.72
C TYR A 59 8.21 28.30 14.89
N LEU A 60 8.68 29.51 15.17
CA LEU A 60 9.74 30.17 14.45
C LEU A 60 10.90 30.50 15.41
N PRO A 61 12.17 30.33 14.99
CA PRO A 61 13.31 30.82 15.78
C PRO A 61 13.34 32.34 15.82
N SER A 62 13.79 32.92 16.94
CA SER A 62 13.84 34.35 17.16
C SER A 62 14.80 35.13 16.24
N GLY A 63 15.79 34.46 15.65
CA GLY A 63 16.77 35.07 14.75
C GLY A 63 16.27 35.36 13.31
N LEU A 64 14.98 35.13 13.00
CA LEU A 64 14.44 35.44 11.69
C LEU A 64 13.83 36.83 11.64
N THR A 65 14.30 37.67 10.71
CA THR A 65 13.85 39.07 10.54
C THR A 65 13.55 39.38 9.06
N GLY A 66 12.75 40.41 8.85
CA GLY A 66 12.51 41.01 7.53
C GLY A 66 11.99 40.01 6.48
N ALA A 67 12.51 40.07 5.28
CA ALA A 67 12.11 39.25 4.13
C ALA A 67 12.31 37.75 4.36
N THR A 68 13.28 37.34 5.17
CA THR A 68 13.53 35.94 5.52
C THR A 68 12.39 35.39 6.36
N LEU A 69 11.91 36.13 7.36
CA LEU A 69 10.79 35.75 8.21
C LEU A 69 9.52 35.59 7.37
N GLU A 70 9.25 36.53 6.47
CA GLU A 70 8.08 36.46 5.61
C GLU A 70 8.12 35.25 4.68
N SER A 71 9.26 34.97 4.07
CA SER A 71 9.49 33.83 3.19
C SER A 71 9.26 32.49 3.92
N VAL A 72 9.83 32.38 5.12
CA VAL A 72 9.66 31.18 5.97
C VAL A 72 8.21 31.03 6.42
N LEU A 73 7.57 32.09 6.87
CA LEU A 73 6.17 32.05 7.30
C LEU A 73 5.24 31.65 6.14
N ARG A 74 5.51 32.12 4.93
CA ARG A 74 4.77 31.74 3.71
C ARG A 74 4.92 30.25 3.42
N HIS A 75 6.11 29.69 3.62
CA HIS A 75 6.38 28.26 3.46
C HIS A 75 5.63 27.42 4.52
N GLU A 76 5.72 27.78 5.81
CA GLU A 76 5.01 27.06 6.88
C GLU A 76 3.48 27.12 6.70
N ARG A 77 2.96 28.27 6.26
CA ARG A 77 1.53 28.39 5.91
C ARG A 77 1.14 27.51 4.72
N ALA A 78 2.03 27.25 3.75
CA ALA A 78 1.77 26.31 2.65
C ALA A 78 1.60 24.90 3.18
N HIS A 79 2.42 24.44 4.13
CA HIS A 79 2.26 23.16 4.82
C HIS A 79 0.90 23.04 5.53
N LEU A 80 0.48 24.10 6.25
CA LEU A 80 -0.83 24.12 6.91
C LEU A 80 -1.97 24.03 5.92
N LYS A 81 -1.91 24.79 4.83
CA LYS A 81 -2.94 24.79 3.79
C LYS A 81 -3.06 23.45 3.07
N ARG A 82 -1.96 22.70 2.97
CA ARG A 82 -1.90 21.34 2.41
C ARG A 82 -2.27 20.25 3.41
N ARG A 83 -2.38 20.58 4.69
CA ARG A 83 -2.63 19.65 5.79
C ARG A 83 -1.50 18.61 5.97
N ASP A 84 -0.26 18.98 5.68
CA ASP A 84 0.90 18.09 5.77
C ASP A 84 1.15 17.58 7.21
N HIS A 85 0.66 18.33 8.22
CA HIS A 85 0.65 17.94 9.63
C HIS A 85 -0.22 16.71 9.94
N TRP A 86 -1.08 16.26 9.00
CA TRP A 86 -1.81 15.00 9.07
C TRP A 86 -1.09 13.89 8.31
N TRP A 87 -0.59 14.18 7.11
CA TRP A 87 0.00 13.18 6.23
C TRP A 87 1.33 12.63 6.77
N LYS A 88 2.19 13.49 7.35
CA LYS A 88 3.47 13.05 7.92
C LYS A 88 3.29 12.07 9.09
N PRO A 89 2.46 12.34 10.13
CA PRO A 89 2.19 11.36 11.19
C PRO A 89 1.52 10.08 10.68
N LEU A 90 0.55 10.18 9.76
CA LEU A 90 -0.10 9.00 9.18
C LEU A 90 0.90 8.08 8.49
N ALA A 91 1.78 8.65 7.66
CA ALA A 91 2.84 7.90 7.00
C ALA A 91 3.82 7.28 8.00
N HIS A 92 4.10 7.96 9.13
CA HIS A 92 4.93 7.41 10.20
C HIS A 92 4.27 6.21 10.91
N VAL A 93 2.97 6.27 11.16
CA VAL A 93 2.21 5.12 11.69
C VAL A 93 2.28 3.94 10.72
N LEU A 94 2.14 4.20 9.42
CA LEU A 94 2.25 3.15 8.40
C LEU A 94 3.63 2.48 8.42
N ILE A 95 4.71 3.26 8.55
CA ILE A 95 6.05 2.71 8.71
C ILE A 95 6.17 1.92 10.02
N ALA A 96 5.59 2.40 11.11
CA ALA A 96 5.67 1.68 12.37
C ALA A 96 4.99 0.30 12.29
N VAL A 97 3.90 0.18 11.55
CA VAL A 97 3.21 -1.11 11.31
C VAL A 97 4.05 -2.04 10.43
N TYR A 98 4.66 -1.51 9.38
CA TYR A 98 5.45 -2.27 8.40
C TYR A 98 6.95 -1.98 8.50
N TRP A 99 7.46 -1.83 9.70
CA TRP A 99 8.83 -1.38 9.98
C TRP A 99 9.91 -2.24 9.35
N PHE A 100 9.63 -3.52 9.12
CA PHE A 100 10.52 -4.48 8.50
C PHE A 100 10.62 -4.36 6.97
N ASN A 101 9.76 -3.53 6.33
CA ASN A 101 9.72 -3.40 4.88
C ASN A 101 10.57 -2.20 4.40
N PRO A 102 11.73 -2.43 3.75
CA PRO A 102 12.61 -1.35 3.30
C PRO A 102 11.99 -0.46 2.21
N LEU A 103 11.04 -0.99 1.42
CA LEU A 103 10.38 -0.21 0.38
C LEU A 103 9.50 0.89 0.97
N LEU A 104 8.85 0.63 2.12
CA LEU A 104 8.07 1.66 2.80
C LEU A 104 8.95 2.76 3.40
N TRP A 105 10.16 2.44 3.85
CA TRP A 105 11.11 3.46 4.27
C TRP A 105 11.53 4.35 3.10
N ALA A 106 11.84 3.75 1.95
CA ALA A 106 12.14 4.50 0.73
C ALA A 106 10.95 5.38 0.29
N ALA A 107 9.74 4.82 0.29
CA ALA A 107 8.51 5.56 -0.04
C ALA A 107 8.28 6.74 0.91
N TYR A 108 8.54 6.58 2.21
CA TYR A 108 8.41 7.66 3.18
C TYR A 108 9.41 8.79 2.94
N VAL A 109 10.66 8.46 2.65
CA VAL A 109 11.69 9.46 2.31
C VAL A 109 11.27 10.24 1.07
N LEU A 110 10.77 9.55 0.03
CA LEU A 110 10.26 10.18 -1.18
C LEU A 110 9.03 11.05 -0.89
N LEU A 111 8.08 10.57 -0.10
CA LEU A 111 6.90 11.33 0.31
C LEU A 111 7.30 12.64 1.03
N CYS A 112 8.20 12.57 2.00
CA CYS A 112 8.68 13.76 2.71
C CYS A 112 9.34 14.75 1.75
N ARG A 113 10.14 14.23 0.81
CA ARG A 113 10.76 15.03 -0.24
C ARG A 113 9.72 15.74 -1.12
N ASP A 114 8.70 15.02 -1.58
CA ASP A 114 7.69 15.56 -2.47
C ASP A 114 6.79 16.58 -1.75
N ILE A 115 6.54 16.40 -0.47
CA ILE A 115 5.85 17.39 0.38
C ILE A 115 6.63 18.70 0.39
N GLU A 116 7.95 18.67 0.63
CA GLU A 116 8.77 19.87 0.66
C GLU A 116 8.83 20.58 -0.71
N LEU A 117 9.07 19.83 -1.78
CA LEU A 117 9.09 20.38 -3.15
C LEU A 117 7.75 20.99 -3.56
N ALA A 118 6.64 20.35 -3.19
CA ALA A 118 5.30 20.85 -3.50
C ALA A 118 4.94 22.09 -2.65
N CYS A 119 5.46 22.23 -1.42
CA CYS A 119 5.34 23.46 -0.65
C CYS A 119 6.14 24.60 -1.27
N ASP A 120 7.40 24.33 -1.65
CA ASP A 120 8.22 25.31 -2.36
C ASP A 120 7.57 25.77 -3.67
N GLU A 121 7.06 24.83 -4.47
CA GLU A 121 6.33 25.14 -5.71
C GLU A 121 5.16 26.06 -5.48
N ARG A 122 4.37 25.79 -4.43
CA ARG A 122 3.20 26.61 -4.10
C ARG A 122 3.59 28.04 -3.70
N VAL A 123 4.73 28.19 -2.99
CA VAL A 123 5.24 29.49 -2.58
C VAL A 123 5.76 30.28 -3.78
N VAL A 124 6.51 29.64 -4.69
CA VAL A 124 7.16 30.33 -5.80
C VAL A 124 6.30 30.51 -7.05
N ARG A 125 5.10 29.96 -7.05
CA ARG A 125 4.18 29.98 -8.21
C ARG A 125 3.94 31.39 -8.74
N ASP A 126 3.74 32.34 -7.82
CA ASP A 126 3.38 33.72 -8.15
C ASP A 126 4.53 34.72 -7.86
N MET A 127 5.75 34.21 -7.63
CA MET A 127 6.94 35.02 -7.38
C MET A 127 7.64 35.41 -8.68
N THR A 128 8.23 36.62 -8.67
CA THR A 128 9.16 37.07 -9.70
C THR A 128 10.47 36.29 -9.64
N ARG A 129 11.38 36.54 -10.58
CA ARG A 129 12.69 35.86 -10.60
C ARG A 129 13.57 36.32 -9.42
N GLU A 130 13.50 37.61 -9.11
CA GLU A 130 14.20 38.24 -7.98
C GLU A 130 13.70 37.69 -6.64
N ASP A 131 12.37 37.59 -6.46
CA ASP A 131 11.77 37.02 -5.25
C ASP A 131 12.16 35.56 -5.03
N ARG A 132 12.26 34.77 -6.10
CA ARG A 132 12.73 33.37 -6.03
C ARG A 132 14.18 33.27 -5.59
N ALA A 133 15.04 34.21 -6.03
CA ALA A 133 16.41 34.27 -5.56
C ALA A 133 16.48 34.60 -4.07
N ALA A 134 15.71 35.59 -3.59
CA ALA A 134 15.61 35.95 -2.16
C ALA A 134 15.05 34.77 -1.34
N TYR A 135 14.00 34.07 -1.81
CA TYR A 135 13.46 32.87 -1.18
C TYR A 135 14.50 31.75 -1.08
N SER A 136 15.28 31.53 -2.14
CA SER A 136 16.36 30.55 -2.16
C SER A 136 17.44 30.85 -1.13
N GLN A 137 17.77 32.10 -0.93
CA GLN A 137 18.71 32.53 0.12
C GLN A 137 18.15 32.26 1.51
N ALA A 138 16.86 32.54 1.76
CA ALA A 138 16.20 32.25 3.02
C ALA A 138 16.23 30.73 3.33
N LEU A 139 15.99 29.87 2.34
CA LEU A 139 16.10 28.42 2.48
C LEU A 139 17.51 27.97 2.87
N LEU A 140 18.54 28.54 2.23
CA LEU A 140 19.95 28.27 2.56
C LEU A 140 20.28 28.70 3.99
N GLN A 141 19.85 29.90 4.39
CA GLN A 141 20.11 30.44 5.74
C GLN A 141 19.48 29.58 6.83
N CYS A 142 18.22 29.15 6.64
CA CYS A 142 17.55 28.24 7.57
C CYS A 142 18.27 26.90 7.68
N SER A 143 18.83 26.39 6.59
CA SER A 143 19.52 25.10 6.57
C SER A 143 20.88 25.14 7.27
N LEU A 144 21.61 26.26 7.18
CA LEU A 144 22.90 26.44 7.86
C LEU A 144 22.72 26.46 9.38
N ASN A 145 21.68 27.11 9.86
CA ASN A 145 21.34 27.17 11.29
C ASN A 145 20.95 25.80 11.84
N ARG A 146 20.37 24.96 11.03
CA ARG A 146 19.94 23.61 11.41
C ARG A 146 21.08 22.62 11.63
N ARG A 147 22.15 22.67 10.84
CA ARG A 147 23.31 21.76 10.98
C ARG A 147 23.98 21.81 12.34
N ARG A 148 23.76 22.89 13.11
CA ARG A 148 24.32 23.04 14.45
C ARG A 148 23.61 22.26 15.55
N ARG A 149 22.40 21.75 15.31
CA ARG A 149 21.65 20.96 16.30
C ARG A 149 21.06 19.71 15.58
N LEU A 150 21.62 18.55 15.87
CA LEU A 150 21.07 17.26 15.44
C LEU A 150 19.67 17.09 16.06
N VAL A 151 18.65 17.43 15.31
CA VAL A 151 17.27 17.14 15.68
C VAL A 151 17.01 15.67 15.34
N LEU A 152 17.16 14.83 16.34
CA LEU A 152 16.77 13.41 16.31
C LEU A 152 15.23 13.29 16.35
N CYS A 153 14.54 13.82 15.34
CA CYS A 153 13.11 13.64 15.20
C CYS A 153 12.85 12.63 14.07
N PRO A 154 12.19 11.50 14.33
CA PRO A 154 11.86 10.53 13.29
C PRO A 154 11.00 11.14 12.16
N LEU A 155 10.20 12.16 12.49
CA LEU A 155 9.40 12.92 11.53
C LEU A 155 10.23 13.85 10.61
N ALA A 156 11.53 14.04 10.92
CA ALA A 156 12.47 14.83 10.11
C ALA A 156 13.34 13.96 9.17
N PHE A 157 13.18 12.64 9.19
CA PHE A 157 13.79 11.76 8.21
C PHE A 157 13.18 12.05 6.83
N GLY A 158 14.03 12.31 5.84
CA GLY A 158 13.60 12.53 4.46
C GLY A 158 13.62 13.99 4.02
N GLU A 159 14.26 14.88 4.79
CA GLU A 159 14.47 16.24 4.29
C GLU A 159 15.31 16.24 3.02
N VAL A 160 14.69 16.79 2.00
CA VAL A 160 15.35 17.09 0.73
C VAL A 160 16.59 17.93 1.01
N GLY A 161 17.72 17.49 0.50
CA GLY A 161 18.91 18.32 0.56
C GLY A 161 18.57 19.72 0.01
N VAL A 162 18.89 20.75 0.77
CA VAL A 162 18.61 22.16 0.42
C VAL A 162 19.02 22.49 -1.02
N ARG A 163 20.08 21.86 -1.50
CA ARG A 163 20.55 21.99 -2.89
C ARG A 163 19.46 21.61 -3.91
N THR A 164 18.71 20.54 -3.66
CA THR A 164 17.64 20.11 -4.57
C THR A 164 16.48 21.10 -4.53
N ARG A 165 16.09 21.59 -3.35
CA ARG A 165 15.02 22.60 -3.18
C ARG A 165 15.38 23.89 -3.89
N VAL A 166 16.56 24.44 -3.64
CA VAL A 166 17.06 25.66 -4.31
C VAL A 166 17.07 25.50 -5.83
N LYS A 167 17.58 24.36 -6.34
CA LYS A 167 17.57 24.09 -7.77
C LYS A 167 16.14 24.03 -8.34
N SER A 168 15.20 23.44 -7.62
CA SER A 168 13.80 23.36 -8.01
C SER A 168 13.15 24.74 -8.06
N VAL A 169 13.38 25.59 -7.04
CA VAL A 169 12.86 26.95 -6.93
C VAL A 169 13.36 27.83 -8.08
N LEU A 170 14.67 27.82 -8.33
CA LEU A 170 15.28 28.67 -9.37
C LEU A 170 14.89 28.23 -10.80
N ARG A 171 14.67 26.94 -11.00
CA ARG A 171 14.27 26.37 -12.30
C ARG A 171 12.76 26.16 -12.44
N TYR A 172 11.97 26.69 -11.51
CA TYR A 172 10.53 26.48 -11.53
C TYR A 172 9.90 26.88 -12.87
N ARG A 173 9.15 25.93 -13.43
CA ARG A 173 8.26 26.15 -14.57
C ARG A 173 6.87 25.66 -14.17
N ARG A 174 5.82 26.39 -14.54
CA ARG A 174 4.44 25.96 -14.27
C ARG A 174 4.21 24.60 -14.93
N PRO A 175 3.79 23.58 -14.16
CA PRO A 175 3.50 22.26 -14.73
C PRO A 175 2.31 22.37 -15.69
N ALA A 176 2.35 21.61 -16.77
CA ALA A 176 1.23 21.51 -17.69
C ALA A 176 0.09 20.71 -17.03
N VAL A 177 -1.10 21.29 -16.96
CA VAL A 177 -2.27 20.68 -16.28
C VAL A 177 -2.63 19.31 -16.87
N TRP A 178 -2.44 19.13 -18.18
CA TRP A 178 -2.70 17.85 -18.83
C TRP A 178 -1.80 16.71 -18.32
N LEU A 179 -0.56 17.01 -17.91
CA LEU A 179 0.36 16.02 -17.37
C LEU A 179 -0.11 15.48 -16.02
N SER A 180 -0.63 16.36 -15.15
CA SER A 180 -1.21 15.93 -13.87
C SER A 180 -2.49 15.13 -14.07
N ALA A 181 -3.34 15.51 -15.04
CA ALA A 181 -4.52 14.74 -15.39
C ALA A 181 -4.17 13.35 -15.92
N ALA A 182 -3.18 13.25 -16.81
CA ALA A 182 -2.69 11.97 -17.33
C ALA A 182 -2.13 11.07 -16.22
N ALA A 183 -1.38 11.64 -15.27
CA ALA A 183 -0.86 10.89 -14.12
C ALA A 183 -1.98 10.34 -13.22
N VAL A 184 -3.02 11.13 -12.95
CA VAL A 184 -4.19 10.69 -12.16
C VAL A 184 -4.94 9.58 -12.89
N LEU A 185 -5.16 9.71 -14.21
CA LEU A 185 -5.80 8.66 -15.01
C LEU A 185 -5.00 7.36 -15.02
N LEU A 186 -3.67 7.46 -15.15
CA LEU A 186 -2.79 6.29 -15.08
C LEU A 186 -2.86 5.62 -13.71
N CYS A 187 -2.80 6.37 -12.62
CA CYS A 187 -2.94 5.84 -11.27
C CYS A 187 -4.31 5.18 -11.05
N ALA A 188 -5.39 5.79 -11.55
CA ALA A 188 -6.73 5.22 -11.47
C ALA A 188 -6.84 3.91 -12.28
N ALA A 189 -6.29 3.87 -13.49
CA ALA A 189 -6.25 2.66 -14.31
C ALA A 189 -5.47 1.53 -13.62
N LEU A 190 -4.28 1.83 -13.06
CA LEU A 190 -3.51 0.87 -12.28
C LEU A 190 -4.26 0.40 -11.03
N ALA A 191 -4.91 1.30 -10.30
CA ALA A 191 -5.71 0.94 -9.13
C ALA A 191 -6.86 0.01 -9.53
N VAL A 192 -7.57 0.28 -10.61
CA VAL A 192 -8.64 -0.60 -11.11
C VAL A 192 -8.08 -1.96 -11.50
N THR A 193 -6.96 -2.05 -12.20
CA THR A 193 -6.36 -3.34 -12.63
C THR A 193 -5.86 -4.18 -11.45
N PHE A 194 -5.33 -3.55 -10.38
CA PHE A 194 -4.82 -4.27 -9.20
C PHE A 194 -5.88 -4.53 -8.12
N LEU A 195 -6.94 -3.72 -8.05
CA LEU A 195 -8.02 -3.90 -7.09
C LEU A 195 -9.17 -4.75 -7.62
N THR A 196 -9.38 -4.80 -8.95
CA THR A 196 -10.25 -5.79 -9.56
C THR A 196 -9.45 -7.09 -9.71
N GLU A 197 -9.57 -7.96 -8.71
CA GLU A 197 -9.22 -9.36 -8.94
C GLU A 197 -10.01 -9.83 -10.17
N PRO A 198 -9.36 -10.39 -11.23
CA PRO A 198 -10.11 -11.10 -12.21
C PRO A 198 -10.89 -12.14 -11.40
N LYS A 199 -12.22 -12.08 -11.45
CA LYS A 199 -13.04 -13.18 -10.95
C LYS A 199 -12.53 -14.40 -11.71
N THR A 200 -11.59 -15.11 -11.12
CA THR A 200 -11.27 -16.46 -11.56
C THR A 200 -12.61 -17.16 -11.58
N VAL A 201 -13.00 -17.61 -12.75
CA VAL A 201 -14.18 -18.45 -12.97
C VAL A 201 -13.87 -19.79 -12.30
N GLU A 202 -13.72 -19.78 -10.96
CA GLU A 202 -13.38 -20.93 -10.15
C GLU A 202 -14.63 -21.64 -9.62
N ASN A 203 -15.83 -21.16 -9.95
CA ASN A 203 -17.06 -21.76 -9.44
C ASN A 203 -17.93 -22.47 -10.48
N ALA A 204 -17.51 -22.53 -11.75
CA ALA A 204 -18.29 -23.29 -12.74
C ALA A 204 -18.03 -24.81 -12.72
N PRO A 205 -16.83 -25.34 -12.38
CA PRO A 205 -16.62 -26.80 -12.38
C PRO A 205 -17.16 -27.52 -11.14
N ALA A 206 -17.11 -26.87 -9.94
CA ALA A 206 -17.44 -27.57 -8.70
C ALA A 206 -18.97 -27.81 -8.51
N GLU A 207 -19.81 -26.91 -8.95
CA GLU A 207 -21.27 -27.07 -8.86
C GLU A 207 -21.77 -28.02 -9.94
N LYS A 208 -21.25 -27.94 -11.18
CA LYS A 208 -21.50 -28.94 -12.21
C LYS A 208 -20.95 -30.32 -11.85
N ALA A 209 -19.77 -30.38 -11.19
CA ALA A 209 -19.22 -31.65 -10.72
C ALA A 209 -20.03 -32.24 -9.56
N ARG A 210 -20.62 -31.45 -8.67
CA ARG A 210 -21.49 -31.94 -7.60
C ARG A 210 -22.83 -32.49 -8.12
N THR A 211 -23.47 -31.78 -9.05
CA THR A 211 -24.70 -32.25 -9.70
C THR A 211 -24.43 -33.52 -10.51
N HIS A 212 -23.33 -33.55 -11.22
CA HIS A 212 -22.95 -34.73 -12.01
C HIS A 212 -22.58 -35.93 -11.14
N ASN A 213 -21.96 -35.73 -9.98
CA ASN A 213 -21.64 -36.81 -9.05
C ASN A 213 -22.88 -37.46 -8.46
N ASN A 214 -23.96 -36.72 -8.23
CA ASN A 214 -25.23 -37.27 -7.78
C ASN A 214 -25.90 -38.09 -8.88
N ASP A 215 -25.84 -37.66 -10.14
CA ASP A 215 -26.35 -38.40 -11.27
C ASP A 215 -25.61 -39.74 -11.47
N TYR A 216 -24.31 -39.80 -11.19
CA TYR A 216 -23.54 -41.05 -11.22
C TYR A 216 -23.91 -41.99 -10.09
N VAL A 217 -24.13 -41.50 -8.87
CA VAL A 217 -24.57 -42.35 -7.75
C VAL A 217 -25.92 -42.96 -8.03
N ASP A 218 -26.89 -42.21 -8.57
CA ASP A 218 -28.19 -42.70 -8.94
C ASP A 218 -28.13 -43.73 -10.08
N TYR A 219 -27.24 -43.50 -11.04
CA TYR A 219 -27.03 -44.45 -12.14
C TYR A 219 -26.42 -45.76 -11.66
N PHE A 220 -25.41 -45.72 -10.76
CA PHE A 220 -24.83 -46.90 -10.14
C PHE A 220 -25.83 -47.70 -9.32
N GLN A 221 -26.67 -47.03 -8.55
CA GLN A 221 -27.73 -47.73 -7.78
C GLN A 221 -28.73 -48.45 -8.71
N ARG A 222 -29.03 -47.86 -9.87
CA ARG A 222 -29.90 -48.49 -10.87
C ARG A 222 -29.25 -49.72 -11.51
N ILE A 223 -27.94 -49.69 -11.79
CA ILE A 223 -27.20 -50.84 -12.30
C ILE A 223 -27.12 -51.93 -11.26
N GLN A 224 -26.74 -51.64 -10.02
CA GLN A 224 -26.72 -52.62 -8.95
C GLN A 224 -28.08 -53.30 -8.74
N LYS A 225 -29.16 -52.54 -8.84
CA LYS A 225 -30.51 -53.08 -8.72
C LYS A 225 -30.89 -53.98 -9.89
N LYS A 226 -30.44 -53.69 -11.12
CA LYS A 226 -30.62 -54.52 -12.30
C LYS A 226 -29.82 -55.82 -12.22
N GLU A 227 -28.57 -55.78 -11.81
CA GLU A 227 -27.69 -56.94 -11.69
C GLU A 227 -28.16 -57.86 -10.56
N ALA A 228 -28.61 -57.31 -9.43
CA ALA A 228 -29.22 -58.06 -8.34
C ALA A 228 -30.50 -58.80 -8.77
N GLN A 229 -31.30 -58.21 -9.67
CA GLN A 229 -32.48 -58.87 -10.27
C GLN A 229 -32.09 -59.96 -11.22
N GLN A 230 -30.88 -60.00 -11.77
CA GLN A 230 -30.36 -61.05 -12.65
C GLN A 230 -29.55 -62.13 -11.89
N GLY A 231 -29.55 -62.09 -10.56
CA GLY A 231 -28.89 -63.11 -9.71
C GLY A 231 -27.35 -62.96 -9.68
N ARG A 232 -26.80 -61.85 -10.12
CA ARG A 232 -25.35 -61.54 -10.02
C ARG A 232 -25.11 -60.55 -8.89
N SER A 233 -24.34 -60.95 -7.92
CA SER A 233 -23.85 -60.06 -6.84
C SER A 233 -22.50 -59.48 -7.23
N VAL A 234 -22.42 -58.18 -7.32
CA VAL A 234 -21.15 -57.44 -7.51
C VAL A 234 -20.73 -56.90 -6.14
N ASP A 235 -19.91 -57.68 -5.45
CA ASP A 235 -19.60 -57.40 -4.03
C ASP A 235 -18.54 -56.31 -3.82
N ASN A 236 -17.69 -55.98 -4.81
CA ASN A 236 -16.69 -54.92 -4.72
C ASN A 236 -16.25 -54.39 -6.10
N PRO A 237 -17.00 -53.51 -6.76
CA PRO A 237 -16.60 -53.00 -8.05
C PRO A 237 -15.46 -51.98 -7.90
N VAL A 238 -14.31 -52.22 -8.55
CA VAL A 238 -13.28 -51.20 -8.75
C VAL A 238 -13.68 -50.31 -9.91
N VAL A 239 -13.91 -49.05 -9.65
CA VAL A 239 -14.29 -48.05 -10.65
C VAL A 239 -13.05 -47.29 -11.11
N ILE A 240 -12.67 -47.45 -12.36
CA ILE A 240 -11.61 -46.67 -13.00
C ILE A 240 -12.25 -45.59 -13.85
N ILE A 241 -12.03 -44.32 -13.48
CA ILE A 241 -12.50 -43.18 -14.27
C ILE A 241 -11.28 -42.62 -15.02
N SER A 242 -11.28 -42.68 -16.33
CA SER A 242 -10.30 -42.04 -17.18
C SER A 242 -10.93 -40.84 -17.88
N THR A 243 -10.25 -39.68 -17.82
CA THR A 243 -10.67 -38.45 -18.47
C THR A 243 -9.78 -38.18 -19.68
N SER A 244 -10.36 -37.90 -20.83
CA SER A 244 -9.64 -37.44 -22.01
C SER A 244 -10.22 -36.10 -22.49
N MET A 245 -9.37 -35.15 -22.80
CA MET A 245 -9.75 -33.84 -23.33
C MET A 245 -9.39 -33.76 -24.81
N ALA A 246 -10.35 -33.45 -25.65
CA ALA A 246 -10.11 -33.22 -27.06
C ALA A 246 -9.48 -31.82 -27.27
N PRO A 247 -8.23 -31.70 -27.76
CA PRO A 247 -7.54 -30.40 -27.82
C PRO A 247 -8.16 -29.41 -28.81
N ALA A 248 -8.96 -29.87 -29.77
CA ALA A 248 -9.55 -29.00 -30.80
C ALA A 248 -10.91 -28.41 -30.42
N THR A 249 -11.66 -29.03 -29.52
CA THR A 249 -13.03 -28.61 -29.17
C THR A 249 -13.21 -28.26 -27.69
N GLY A 250 -12.23 -28.57 -26.85
CA GLY A 250 -12.33 -28.38 -25.40
C GLY A 250 -13.34 -29.36 -24.74
N GLN A 251 -13.90 -30.31 -25.47
CA GLN A 251 -14.82 -31.31 -24.93
C GLN A 251 -14.07 -32.32 -24.07
N ILE A 252 -14.60 -32.54 -22.85
CA ILE A 252 -14.07 -33.52 -21.91
C ILE A 252 -14.94 -34.78 -22.01
N SER A 253 -14.33 -35.91 -22.36
CA SER A 253 -14.98 -37.20 -22.33
C SER A 253 -14.51 -38.03 -21.15
N TYR A 254 -15.45 -38.66 -20.47
CA TYR A 254 -15.19 -39.52 -19.32
C TYR A 254 -15.40 -40.97 -19.75
N GLN A 255 -14.44 -41.85 -19.49
CA GLN A 255 -14.60 -43.29 -19.61
C GLN A 255 -14.62 -43.90 -18.21
N VAL A 256 -15.69 -44.60 -17.89
CA VAL A 256 -15.85 -45.35 -16.65
C VAL A 256 -15.72 -46.82 -16.94
N GLN A 257 -14.75 -47.48 -16.35
CA GLN A 257 -14.57 -48.92 -16.42
C GLN A 257 -14.89 -49.53 -15.06
N LEU A 258 -15.73 -50.52 -15.03
CA LEU A 258 -16.04 -51.36 -13.88
C LEU A 258 -15.23 -52.65 -14.02
N LEU A 259 -14.36 -52.90 -13.07
CA LEU A 259 -13.63 -54.16 -12.96
C LEU A 259 -14.23 -54.96 -11.79
N ASP A 260 -14.63 -56.16 -12.04
CA ASP A 260 -15.05 -57.11 -11.00
C ASP A 260 -13.79 -57.85 -10.52
N ASP A 261 -13.58 -57.93 -9.19
CA ASP A 261 -12.39 -58.53 -8.60
C ASP A 261 -12.44 -60.06 -8.51
N ALA A 262 -13.55 -60.64 -8.91
CA ALA A 262 -13.72 -62.11 -8.93
C ALA A 262 -13.37 -62.69 -10.32
N PRO A 263 -12.25 -63.42 -10.49
CA PRO A 263 -11.98 -64.10 -11.73
C PRO A 263 -12.97 -65.22 -11.96
N ASP A 264 -13.71 -65.16 -13.08
CA ASP A 264 -14.38 -66.35 -13.57
C ASP A 264 -13.37 -67.30 -14.24
N ASP A 265 -13.70 -68.59 -14.30
CA ASP A 265 -12.84 -69.62 -14.86
C ASP A 265 -12.47 -69.44 -16.35
N SER A 266 -12.94 -68.38 -17.00
CA SER A 266 -12.71 -68.07 -18.40
C SER A 266 -11.75 -66.89 -18.64
N GLY A 267 -11.23 -66.21 -17.57
CA GLY A 267 -10.18 -65.20 -17.65
C GLY A 267 -10.57 -63.91 -18.36
N ARG A 268 -11.84 -63.57 -18.42
CA ARG A 268 -12.35 -62.33 -19.04
C ARG A 268 -13.23 -61.54 -18.07
N ASN A 269 -12.63 -60.64 -17.38
CA ASN A 269 -13.30 -59.78 -16.41
C ASN A 269 -13.14 -58.31 -16.73
N ALA A 270 -13.80 -57.84 -17.75
CA ALA A 270 -13.98 -56.39 -17.91
C ALA A 270 -15.31 -56.11 -18.58
N ILE A 271 -16.29 -55.67 -17.83
CA ILE A 271 -17.47 -55.02 -18.40
C ILE A 271 -17.08 -53.55 -18.62
N SER A 272 -16.80 -53.21 -19.87
CA SER A 272 -16.44 -51.82 -20.23
C SER A 272 -17.69 -51.08 -20.70
N TRP A 273 -18.04 -50.02 -20.02
CA TRP A 273 -19.06 -49.06 -20.42
C TRP A 273 -18.43 -47.74 -20.76
N SER A 274 -18.69 -47.17 -21.92
CA SER A 274 -18.29 -45.81 -22.29
C SER A 274 -19.51 -44.91 -22.28
N ILE A 275 -19.46 -43.87 -21.44
CA ILE A 275 -20.45 -42.79 -21.42
C ILE A 275 -19.80 -41.58 -22.05
N ARG A 276 -20.35 -41.09 -23.16
CA ARG A 276 -19.98 -39.79 -23.73
C ARG A 276 -20.98 -38.77 -23.19
N ILE A 277 -20.46 -37.73 -22.55
CA ILE A 277 -21.26 -36.60 -22.08
C ILE A 277 -20.85 -35.41 -22.96
N ASP A 278 -21.79 -34.94 -23.78
CA ASP A 278 -21.65 -33.77 -24.63
C ASP A 278 -21.93 -32.49 -23.84
#